data_30d6a6fa4c2d1d795efe9660be87516d
#
_entry.id   30d6a6fa4c2d1d795efe9660be87516d
#
_cell.length_a   1.000
_cell.length_b   1.000
_cell.length_c   1.000
_cell.angle_alpha   90.00
_cell.angle_beta   90.00
_cell.angle_gamma   90.00
#
_symmetry.space_group_name_H-M   'P 1'
#
loop_
_entity.id
_entity.type
_entity.pdbx_description
1 polymer ?
#
loop_
_entity_poly.entity_id
_entity_poly.type
_entity_poly.pdbx_seq_one_letter_code
_entity_poly.pdbx_strand_id
1 'polypeptide(L)'
;MVQNKKKCLKGVYLYSHFKEFHSLYKNLIKFPPEGYEYNIPQPMEKLSQKPAILKFLNYSAKKIVNPTKIREFKSKKLEIPKGTNLIYSAGNLMLKKFNWVVDCEHVTSFSGWDLNHFKKDKRHIEKILSSNHCKKIIPWTNAGKKTILDNLNCENFENKIETVNLAVDKKDFIKQFQDEKIKILFITSANLPQDFYMKGGKDVFQIFEKISENYPQVELIVRSWVPKEIKEKYGNNKNIKIIDTIIPWGKLEKIFQTSDIFLFPAHMTVGLAMLDAMSYELPIITTDVWANEEMVNNNINGIIIDAPKKIPYYVENFIPNWRSKEYVAALRLERPEFIQKNYDALVRLIENKNLRRKMGKKSRKMIETGPFSIKQRNIKLKRIFDNSIQ
;
A
#
# COMPACT_ATOMS: atom_id res chain seq x y z
N MET A 1 10.76 -36.25 -30.85
CA MET A 1 10.08 -34.94 -31.00
C MET A 1 9.05 -34.80 -29.87
N VAL A 2 9.37 -34.10 -28.79
CA VAL A 2 8.42 -33.83 -27.68
C VAL A 2 7.62 -32.61 -28.15
N GLN A 3 6.38 -32.82 -28.54
CA GLN A 3 5.44 -31.74 -28.81
C GLN A 3 5.21 -30.97 -27.51
N ASN A 4 5.79 -29.77 -27.40
CA ASN A 4 5.42 -28.77 -26.37
C ASN A 4 3.94 -28.41 -26.60
N LYS A 5 3.01 -29.11 -25.93
CA LYS A 5 1.62 -28.69 -25.82
C LYS A 5 1.66 -27.30 -25.14
N LYS A 6 1.44 -26.22 -25.89
CA LYS A 6 1.16 -24.89 -25.33
C LYS A 6 0.03 -25.08 -24.34
N LYS A 7 0.36 -25.04 -23.05
CA LYS A 7 -0.64 -25.08 -21.97
C LYS A 7 -1.59 -23.90 -22.20
N CYS A 8 -2.86 -24.17 -22.49
CA CYS A 8 -3.84 -23.11 -22.71
C CYS A 8 -4.00 -22.36 -21.38
N LEU A 9 -3.60 -21.09 -21.35
CA LEU A 9 -3.71 -20.25 -20.17
C LEU A 9 -5.17 -19.81 -19.97
N LYS A 10 -5.63 -19.78 -18.72
CA LYS A 10 -6.95 -19.28 -18.34
C LYS A 10 -6.90 -17.76 -18.22
N GLY A 11 -7.77 -17.04 -18.92
CA GLY A 11 -7.80 -15.59 -18.93
C GLY A 11 -8.48 -15.02 -17.68
N VAL A 12 -7.82 -14.10 -16.99
CA VAL A 12 -8.38 -13.29 -15.90
C VAL A 12 -8.47 -11.84 -16.36
N TYR A 13 -9.67 -11.33 -16.50
CA TYR A 13 -9.87 -9.93 -16.88
C TYR A 13 -9.65 -9.01 -15.67
N LEU A 14 -8.55 -8.25 -15.69
CA LEU A 14 -8.25 -7.26 -14.65
C LEU A 14 -9.05 -5.98 -14.89
N TYR A 15 -10.16 -5.83 -14.17
CA TYR A 15 -11.01 -4.66 -14.26
C TYR A 15 -10.61 -3.59 -13.25
N SER A 16 -10.26 -2.40 -13.73
CA SER A 16 -9.99 -1.22 -12.91
C SER A 16 -10.69 0.00 -13.51
N HIS A 17 -11.19 0.87 -12.65
CA HIS A 17 -11.71 2.17 -13.07
C HIS A 17 -10.64 3.25 -13.20
N PHE A 18 -9.42 2.98 -12.75
CA PHE A 18 -8.29 3.88 -12.89
C PHE A 18 -7.73 3.79 -14.32
N LYS A 19 -7.35 4.93 -14.89
CA LYS A 19 -6.73 4.99 -16.21
C LYS A 19 -5.37 4.33 -16.24
N GLU A 20 -4.63 4.41 -15.14
CA GLU A 20 -3.33 3.75 -14.96
C GLU A 20 -3.43 2.77 -13.80
N PHE A 21 -2.89 1.58 -14.01
CA PHE A 21 -2.79 0.60 -12.94
C PHE A 21 -1.80 1.07 -11.88
N HIS A 22 -2.22 0.99 -10.62
CA HIS A 22 -1.34 1.10 -9.48
C HIS A 22 -0.23 0.04 -9.55
N SER A 23 0.93 0.31 -8.95
CA SER A 23 2.08 -0.62 -8.94
C SER A 23 1.73 -2.03 -8.47
N LEU A 24 0.78 -2.16 -7.54
CA LEU A 24 0.21 -3.43 -7.11
C LEU A 24 -0.31 -4.27 -8.31
N TYR A 25 -1.15 -3.68 -9.14
CA TYR A 25 -1.76 -4.39 -10.29
C TYR A 25 -0.75 -4.61 -11.41
N LYS A 26 0.20 -3.70 -11.62
CA LYS A 26 1.33 -3.92 -12.53
C LYS A 26 2.15 -5.15 -12.11
N ASN A 27 2.31 -5.35 -10.80
CA ASN A 27 2.98 -6.52 -10.25
C ASN A 27 2.17 -7.82 -10.46
N LEU A 28 0.84 -7.77 -10.32
CA LEU A 28 -0.03 -8.92 -10.64
C LEU A 28 0.10 -9.33 -12.11
N ILE A 29 0.05 -8.35 -13.03
CA ILE A 29 0.18 -8.57 -14.47
C ILE A 29 1.55 -9.17 -14.81
N LYS A 30 2.62 -8.63 -14.21
CA LYS A 30 4.00 -9.10 -14.47
C LYS A 30 4.25 -10.52 -13.97
N PHE A 31 3.60 -10.90 -12.87
CA PHE A 31 3.79 -12.19 -12.22
C PHE A 31 2.43 -12.85 -11.95
N PRO A 32 1.76 -13.36 -12.99
CA PRO A 32 0.48 -14.05 -12.81
C PRO A 32 0.66 -15.41 -12.11
N PRO A 33 -0.40 -15.96 -11.48
CA PRO A 33 -0.39 -17.33 -10.99
C PRO A 33 -0.18 -18.35 -12.12
N GLU A 34 0.41 -19.49 -11.81
CA GLU A 34 0.65 -20.54 -12.80
C GLU A 34 -0.65 -21.02 -13.47
N GLY A 35 -0.64 -21.06 -14.80
CA GLY A 35 -1.79 -21.46 -15.62
C GLY A 35 -2.77 -20.33 -15.91
N TYR A 36 -2.44 -19.10 -15.52
CA TYR A 36 -3.26 -17.91 -15.72
C TYR A 36 -2.52 -16.80 -16.45
N GLU A 37 -3.28 -15.96 -17.14
CA GLU A 37 -2.81 -14.69 -17.71
C GLU A 37 -3.83 -13.60 -17.42
N TYR A 38 -3.35 -12.34 -17.29
CA TYR A 38 -4.23 -11.20 -17.12
C TYR A 38 -4.54 -10.54 -18.45
N ASN A 39 -5.84 -10.55 -18.80
CA ASN A 39 -6.37 -9.74 -19.89
C ASN A 39 -6.60 -8.32 -19.34
N ILE A 40 -5.97 -7.34 -19.94
CA ILE A 40 -6.11 -5.94 -19.56
C ILE A 40 -6.85 -5.19 -20.68
N PRO A 41 -7.74 -4.23 -20.33
CA PRO A 41 -8.34 -3.38 -21.34
C PRO A 41 -7.21 -2.67 -22.11
N GLN A 42 -7.36 -2.54 -23.43
CA GLN A 42 -6.44 -1.71 -24.21
C GLN A 42 -6.34 -0.32 -23.61
N PRO A 43 -5.14 0.29 -23.54
CA PRO A 43 -5.00 1.64 -23.03
C PRO A 43 -5.92 2.55 -23.84
N MET A 44 -6.95 3.10 -23.17
CA MET A 44 -7.72 4.17 -23.79
C MET A 44 -6.74 5.30 -24.09
N GLU A 45 -6.71 5.75 -25.34
CA GLU A 45 -5.88 6.85 -25.81
C GLU A 45 -5.83 7.98 -24.78
N LYS A 46 -4.66 8.57 -24.60
CA LYS A 46 -4.42 9.68 -23.68
C LYS A 46 -5.43 10.80 -23.94
N LEU A 47 -6.54 10.80 -23.22
CA LEU A 47 -7.37 12.00 -23.18
C LEU A 47 -6.53 13.12 -22.56
N SER A 48 -6.28 14.14 -23.35
CA SER A 48 -5.58 15.38 -22.99
C SER A 48 -5.97 15.88 -21.60
N GLN A 49 -5.00 16.48 -20.89
CA GLN A 49 -5.17 17.04 -19.54
C GLN A 49 -6.45 17.85 -19.46
N LYS A 50 -7.40 17.41 -18.64
CA LYS A 50 -8.65 18.14 -18.45
C LYS A 50 -8.37 19.49 -17.76
N PRO A 51 -8.97 20.61 -18.21
CA PRO A 51 -8.83 21.91 -17.59
C PRO A 51 -9.19 21.88 -16.08
N ALA A 52 -8.58 22.74 -15.28
CA ALA A 52 -8.77 22.83 -13.83
C ALA A 52 -10.27 22.99 -13.42
N ILE A 53 -11.05 23.71 -14.22
CA ILE A 53 -12.51 23.90 -14.05
C ILE A 53 -13.25 22.56 -14.05
N LEU A 54 -12.88 21.62 -14.92
CA LEU A 54 -13.48 20.28 -14.96
C LEU A 54 -13.11 19.41 -13.73
N LYS A 55 -11.96 19.69 -13.09
CA LYS A 55 -11.59 19.06 -11.81
C LYS A 55 -12.47 19.57 -10.68
N PHE A 56 -12.77 20.86 -10.65
CA PHE A 56 -13.62 21.49 -9.62
C PHE A 56 -15.09 21.04 -9.75
N LEU A 57 -15.65 21.05 -10.95
CA LEU A 57 -17.00 20.54 -11.21
C LEU A 57 -17.14 19.06 -10.87
N ASN A 58 -16.13 18.25 -11.16
CA ASN A 58 -16.09 16.83 -10.76
C ASN A 58 -16.02 16.65 -9.23
N TYR A 59 -15.38 17.56 -8.50
CA TYR A 59 -15.33 17.52 -7.04
C TYR A 59 -16.68 17.83 -6.41
N SER A 60 -17.39 18.85 -6.91
CA SER A 60 -18.72 19.22 -6.44
C SER A 60 -19.78 18.16 -6.79
N ALA A 61 -19.72 17.61 -8.00
CA ALA A 61 -20.62 16.52 -8.43
C ALA A 61 -20.43 15.22 -7.61
N LYS A 62 -19.22 14.94 -7.13
CA LYS A 62 -18.93 13.77 -6.27
C LYS A 62 -19.58 13.85 -4.89
N LYS A 63 -19.94 15.05 -4.41
CA LYS A 63 -20.70 15.22 -3.17
C LYS A 63 -22.17 14.82 -3.32
N ILE A 64 -22.72 14.92 -4.53
CA ILE A 64 -24.14 14.68 -4.82
C ILE A 64 -24.36 13.25 -5.31
N VAL A 65 -23.46 12.73 -6.12
CA VAL A 65 -23.61 11.39 -6.73
C VAL A 65 -22.48 10.47 -6.23
N ASN A 66 -22.86 9.33 -5.64
CA ASN A 66 -21.90 8.31 -5.25
C ASN A 66 -21.19 7.71 -6.48
N PRO A 67 -19.88 8.01 -6.70
CA PRO A 67 -19.19 7.53 -7.90
C PRO A 67 -19.06 6.00 -7.96
N THR A 68 -19.16 5.31 -6.83
CA THR A 68 -19.11 3.84 -6.81
C THR A 68 -20.39 3.25 -7.42
N LYS A 69 -21.55 3.81 -7.13
CA LYS A 69 -22.82 3.37 -7.77
C LYS A 69 -22.82 3.54 -9.28
N ILE A 70 -22.21 4.62 -9.78
CA ILE A 70 -22.05 4.81 -11.22
C ILE A 70 -21.17 3.70 -11.82
N ARG A 71 -20.06 3.32 -11.12
CA ARG A 71 -19.16 2.25 -11.57
C ARG A 71 -19.84 0.89 -11.54
N GLU A 72 -20.57 0.60 -10.48
CA GLU A 72 -21.38 -0.61 -10.35
C GLU A 72 -22.39 -0.72 -11.50
N PHE A 73 -23.13 0.36 -11.78
CA PHE A 73 -24.07 0.38 -12.88
C PHE A 73 -23.40 0.17 -14.24
N LYS A 74 -22.25 0.84 -14.48
CA LYS A 74 -21.44 0.63 -15.69
C LYS A 74 -20.96 -0.81 -15.81
N SER A 75 -20.68 -1.48 -14.70
CA SER A 75 -20.22 -2.88 -14.72
C SER A 75 -21.25 -3.84 -15.30
N LYS A 76 -22.54 -3.53 -15.26
CA LYS A 76 -23.60 -4.36 -15.93
C LYS A 76 -23.35 -4.49 -17.42
N LYS A 77 -22.94 -3.39 -18.07
CA LYS A 77 -22.73 -3.30 -19.52
C LYS A 77 -21.27 -3.57 -19.91
N LEU A 78 -20.43 -4.04 -18.96
CA LEU A 78 -19.03 -4.31 -19.21
C LEU A 78 -18.90 -5.38 -20.31
N GLU A 79 -18.19 -5.06 -21.36
CA GLU A 79 -17.77 -6.03 -22.38
C GLU A 79 -16.61 -6.86 -21.83
N ILE A 80 -16.77 -8.16 -21.88
CA ILE A 80 -15.77 -9.10 -21.37
C ILE A 80 -14.93 -9.57 -22.54
N PRO A 81 -13.60 -9.40 -22.50
CA PRO A 81 -12.72 -9.87 -23.56
C PRO A 81 -12.88 -11.38 -23.81
N LYS A 82 -12.80 -11.78 -25.07
CA LYS A 82 -12.84 -13.21 -25.45
C LYS A 82 -11.75 -13.99 -24.73
N GLY A 83 -12.05 -15.17 -24.25
CA GLY A 83 -11.13 -16.03 -23.51
C GLY A 83 -11.04 -15.71 -22.02
N THR A 84 -11.87 -14.78 -21.49
CA THR A 84 -11.95 -14.50 -20.05
C THR A 84 -12.71 -15.60 -19.33
N ASN A 85 -12.12 -16.15 -18.28
CA ASN A 85 -12.75 -17.15 -17.41
C ASN A 85 -13.19 -16.55 -16.07
N LEU A 86 -12.56 -15.45 -15.61
CA LEU A 86 -12.81 -14.80 -14.34
C LEU A 86 -12.54 -13.30 -14.46
N ILE A 87 -13.29 -12.48 -13.72
CA ILE A 87 -12.98 -11.05 -13.56
C ILE A 87 -12.29 -10.86 -12.22
N TYR A 88 -11.12 -10.21 -12.21
CA TYR A 88 -10.49 -9.66 -11.01
C TYR A 88 -10.81 -8.18 -10.93
N SER A 89 -11.68 -7.80 -10.01
CA SER A 89 -12.10 -6.41 -9.83
C SER A 89 -11.20 -5.69 -8.83
N ALA A 90 -10.51 -4.64 -9.29
CA ALA A 90 -9.63 -3.82 -8.48
C ALA A 90 -10.43 -2.85 -7.60
N GLY A 91 -10.85 -3.28 -6.42
CA GLY A 91 -11.56 -2.49 -5.42
C GLY A 91 -12.98 -2.05 -5.80
N ASN A 92 -13.59 -2.64 -6.85
CA ASN A 92 -14.92 -2.23 -7.30
C ASN A 92 -15.93 -3.37 -7.17
N LEU A 93 -17.09 -3.07 -6.63
CA LEU A 93 -18.24 -3.98 -6.66
C LEU A 93 -18.78 -4.11 -8.09
N MET A 94 -19.26 -5.30 -8.44
CA MET A 94 -19.74 -5.60 -9.79
C MET A 94 -21.17 -6.12 -9.80
N LEU A 95 -21.96 -5.63 -10.78
CA LEU A 95 -23.32 -6.10 -11.06
C LEU A 95 -23.38 -6.98 -12.34
N LYS A 96 -22.23 -7.27 -12.96
CA LYS A 96 -22.14 -8.15 -14.13
C LYS A 96 -22.44 -9.58 -13.71
N LYS A 97 -23.31 -10.26 -14.46
CA LYS A 97 -23.60 -11.69 -14.32
C LYS A 97 -22.47 -12.51 -14.95
N PHE A 98 -21.34 -12.53 -14.30
CA PHE A 98 -20.13 -13.29 -14.65
C PHE A 98 -19.33 -13.53 -13.38
N ASN A 99 -18.55 -14.59 -13.24
CA ASN A 99 -17.79 -14.85 -12.03
C ASN A 99 -16.69 -13.80 -11.82
N TRP A 100 -16.63 -13.25 -10.62
CA TRP A 100 -15.65 -12.22 -10.26
C TRP A 100 -15.15 -12.39 -8.83
N VAL A 101 -13.92 -11.93 -8.63
CA VAL A 101 -13.30 -11.72 -7.33
C VAL A 101 -12.99 -10.24 -7.15
N VAL A 102 -12.94 -9.77 -5.92
CA VAL A 102 -12.62 -8.35 -5.62
C VAL A 102 -11.57 -8.28 -4.53
N ASP A 103 -10.57 -7.44 -4.74
CA ASP A 103 -9.65 -7.06 -3.67
C ASP A 103 -10.10 -5.78 -2.95
N CYS A 104 -9.56 -5.56 -1.76
CA CYS A 104 -9.81 -4.34 -1.02
C CYS A 104 -8.73 -4.06 0.04
N GLU A 105 -8.54 -2.78 0.33
CA GLU A 105 -7.68 -2.32 1.42
C GLU A 105 -8.42 -2.46 2.77
N HIS A 106 -9.65 -1.96 2.84
CA HIS A 106 -10.56 -2.07 3.97
C HIS A 106 -12.01 -1.86 3.50
N VAL A 107 -12.97 -2.08 4.37
CA VAL A 107 -14.40 -2.13 4.03
C VAL A 107 -14.92 -0.89 3.28
N THR A 108 -14.45 0.32 3.60
CA THR A 108 -14.92 1.53 2.91
C THR A 108 -14.35 1.70 1.49
N SER A 109 -13.40 0.83 1.05
CA SER A 109 -12.96 0.79 -0.35
C SER A 109 -14.16 0.55 -1.27
N PHE A 110 -15.13 -0.25 -0.85
CA PHE A 110 -16.36 -0.54 -1.60
C PHE A 110 -17.27 0.67 -1.81
N SER A 111 -17.09 1.72 -1.02
CA SER A 111 -17.80 3.01 -1.16
C SER A 111 -16.88 4.16 -1.60
N GLY A 112 -15.70 3.86 -2.17
CA GLY A 112 -14.72 4.84 -2.63
C GLY A 112 -13.99 5.55 -1.50
N TRP A 113 -13.76 4.85 -0.40
CA TRP A 113 -13.14 5.37 0.85
C TRP A 113 -13.94 6.49 1.51
N ASP A 114 -15.26 6.55 1.26
CA ASP A 114 -16.16 7.51 1.89
C ASP A 114 -16.99 6.81 2.97
N LEU A 115 -16.80 7.24 4.22
CA LEU A 115 -17.48 6.65 5.38
C LEU A 115 -18.98 6.90 5.37
N ASN A 116 -19.43 8.09 4.91
CA ASN A 116 -20.85 8.43 4.87
C ASN A 116 -21.59 7.60 3.82
N HIS A 117 -20.98 7.44 2.63
CA HIS A 117 -21.51 6.55 1.61
C HIS A 117 -21.49 5.10 2.09
N PHE A 118 -20.44 4.67 2.78
CA PHE A 118 -20.39 3.32 3.35
C PHE A 118 -21.54 3.06 4.32
N LYS A 119 -21.75 3.95 5.28
CA LYS A 119 -22.86 3.83 6.27
C LYS A 119 -24.23 3.73 5.61
N LYS A 120 -24.47 4.52 4.56
CA LYS A 120 -25.75 4.51 3.80
C LYS A 120 -25.93 3.26 2.94
N ASP A 121 -24.86 2.72 2.41
CA ASP A 121 -24.89 1.68 1.38
C ASP A 121 -24.57 0.27 1.93
N LYS A 122 -24.42 0.07 3.25
CA LYS A 122 -24.07 -1.22 3.85
C LYS A 122 -24.88 -2.40 3.29
N ARG A 123 -26.21 -2.34 3.39
CA ARG A 123 -27.10 -3.42 2.90
C ARG A 123 -26.95 -3.68 1.40
N HIS A 124 -26.67 -2.65 0.61
CA HIS A 124 -26.43 -2.78 -0.82
C HIS A 124 -25.10 -3.49 -1.09
N ILE A 125 -24.04 -3.14 -0.35
CA ILE A 125 -22.72 -3.79 -0.41
C ILE A 125 -22.86 -5.27 -0.05
N GLU A 126 -23.52 -5.58 1.06
CA GLU A 126 -23.78 -6.95 1.54
C GLU A 126 -24.51 -7.78 0.48
N LYS A 127 -25.57 -7.23 -0.14
CA LYS A 127 -26.31 -7.87 -1.23
C LYS A 127 -25.43 -8.23 -2.43
N ILE A 128 -24.52 -7.34 -2.83
CA ILE A 128 -23.63 -7.59 -3.97
C ILE A 128 -22.57 -8.65 -3.61
N LEU A 129 -21.98 -8.57 -2.42
CA LEU A 129 -20.99 -9.53 -1.96
C LEU A 129 -21.57 -10.94 -1.73
N SER A 130 -22.84 -11.02 -1.33
CA SER A 130 -23.58 -12.28 -1.21
C SER A 130 -23.92 -12.94 -2.56
N SER A 131 -23.83 -12.19 -3.66
CA SER A 131 -24.16 -12.70 -5.01
C SER A 131 -23.37 -13.96 -5.37
N ASN A 132 -24.02 -14.93 -6.04
CA ASN A 132 -23.36 -16.13 -6.55
C ASN A 132 -22.24 -15.86 -7.56
N HIS A 133 -22.23 -14.68 -8.16
CA HIS A 133 -21.17 -14.24 -9.08
C HIS A 133 -19.94 -13.66 -8.34
N CYS A 134 -20.11 -13.17 -7.11
CA CYS A 134 -18.99 -12.80 -6.23
C CYS A 134 -18.40 -14.08 -5.65
N LYS A 135 -17.28 -14.52 -6.18
CA LYS A 135 -16.65 -15.79 -5.78
C LYS A 135 -15.69 -15.62 -4.60
N LYS A 136 -14.97 -14.49 -4.52
CA LYS A 136 -14.02 -14.24 -3.44
C LYS A 136 -13.86 -12.75 -3.17
N ILE A 137 -13.68 -12.41 -1.89
CA ILE A 137 -13.35 -11.08 -1.38
C ILE A 137 -11.94 -11.20 -0.81
N ILE A 138 -11.03 -10.38 -1.30
CA ILE A 138 -9.58 -10.52 -1.09
C ILE A 138 -9.03 -9.27 -0.37
N PRO A 139 -9.15 -9.16 0.96
CA PRO A 139 -8.45 -8.12 1.70
C PRO A 139 -6.93 -8.30 1.57
N TRP A 140 -6.19 -7.18 1.47
CA TRP A 140 -4.72 -7.22 1.38
C TRP A 140 -4.04 -7.55 2.71
N THR A 141 -4.76 -7.36 3.82
CA THR A 141 -4.27 -7.51 5.20
C THR A 141 -5.35 -8.12 6.09
N ASN A 142 -4.95 -8.69 7.22
CA ASN A 142 -5.91 -9.15 8.22
C ASN A 142 -6.65 -7.98 8.89
N ALA A 143 -5.99 -6.82 9.04
CA ALA A 143 -6.65 -5.60 9.46
C ALA A 143 -7.78 -5.21 8.50
N GLY A 144 -7.55 -5.30 7.18
CA GLY A 144 -8.57 -5.10 6.16
C GLY A 144 -9.72 -6.11 6.27
N LYS A 145 -9.40 -7.40 6.46
CA LYS A 145 -10.39 -8.45 6.70
C LYS A 145 -11.23 -8.14 7.93
N LYS A 146 -10.60 -7.76 9.04
CA LYS A 146 -11.29 -7.39 10.29
C LYS A 146 -12.32 -6.30 10.07
N THR A 147 -12.02 -5.25 9.29
CA THR A 147 -13.00 -4.20 9.02
C THR A 147 -14.24 -4.69 8.26
N ILE A 148 -14.11 -5.72 7.43
CA ILE A 148 -15.26 -6.31 6.73
C ILE A 148 -16.13 -7.07 7.73
N LEU A 149 -15.53 -7.95 8.53
CA LEU A 149 -16.22 -8.78 9.50
C LEU A 149 -16.93 -7.95 10.59
N ASP A 150 -16.28 -6.89 11.08
CA ASP A 150 -16.83 -6.07 12.17
C ASP A 150 -17.92 -5.08 11.69
N ASN A 151 -18.02 -4.83 10.39
CA ASN A 151 -18.88 -3.75 9.88
C ASN A 151 -20.00 -4.17 8.93
N LEU A 152 -19.96 -5.38 8.39
CA LEU A 152 -20.98 -5.93 7.51
C LEU A 152 -21.62 -7.18 8.14
N ASN A 153 -22.88 -7.43 7.80
CA ASN A 153 -23.45 -8.75 8.07
C ASN A 153 -22.89 -9.75 7.05
N CYS A 154 -21.88 -10.53 7.48
CA CYS A 154 -21.14 -11.45 6.63
C CYS A 154 -21.75 -12.85 6.55
N GLU A 155 -22.86 -13.15 7.23
CA GLU A 155 -23.47 -14.47 7.35
C GLU A 155 -23.54 -15.23 6.01
N ASN A 156 -23.89 -14.55 4.93
CA ASN A 156 -24.03 -15.15 3.60
C ASN A 156 -22.78 -15.14 2.73
N PHE A 157 -21.64 -14.57 3.20
CA PHE A 157 -20.42 -14.46 2.39
C PHE A 157 -19.12 -14.49 3.20
N GLU A 158 -19.15 -14.81 4.49
CA GLU A 158 -17.93 -14.91 5.32
C GLU A 158 -16.92 -15.91 4.74
N ASN A 159 -17.41 -17.04 4.24
CA ASN A 159 -16.61 -18.09 3.59
C ASN A 159 -15.91 -17.62 2.29
N LYS A 160 -16.36 -16.49 1.73
CA LYS A 160 -15.72 -15.87 0.57
C LYS A 160 -14.59 -14.93 0.95
N ILE A 161 -14.39 -14.57 2.23
CA ILE A 161 -13.40 -13.58 2.67
C ILE A 161 -12.08 -14.28 2.98
N GLU A 162 -11.04 -13.96 2.20
CA GLU A 162 -9.72 -14.55 2.41
C GLU A 162 -8.61 -13.54 2.16
N THR A 163 -7.71 -13.36 3.15
CA THR A 163 -6.57 -12.45 3.04
C THR A 163 -5.52 -12.98 2.08
N VAL A 164 -5.19 -12.17 1.06
CA VAL A 164 -4.02 -12.39 0.20
C VAL A 164 -3.11 -11.17 0.29
N ASN A 165 -1.96 -11.36 0.93
CA ASN A 165 -1.02 -10.28 1.14
C ASN A 165 -0.49 -9.70 -0.18
N LEU A 166 -0.19 -8.40 -0.15
CA LEU A 166 0.57 -7.76 -1.20
C LEU A 166 1.95 -8.45 -1.34
N ALA A 167 2.49 -8.44 -2.54
CA ALA A 167 3.83 -8.99 -2.79
C ALA A 167 4.60 -8.06 -3.72
N VAL A 168 5.90 -8.03 -3.53
CA VAL A 168 6.84 -7.33 -4.41
C VAL A 168 7.87 -8.30 -4.95
N ASP A 169 8.54 -7.90 -6.02
CA ASP A 169 9.58 -8.69 -6.66
C ASP A 169 10.83 -8.76 -5.76
N LYS A 170 11.39 -9.95 -5.62
CA LYS A 170 12.71 -10.09 -5.00
C LYS A 170 13.75 -9.33 -5.82
N LYS A 171 14.73 -8.75 -5.16
CA LYS A 171 15.79 -8.02 -5.84
C LYS A 171 17.06 -8.85 -5.94
N ASP A 172 17.63 -8.83 -7.13
CA ASP A 172 18.87 -9.55 -7.39
C ASP A 172 20.05 -8.59 -7.19
N PHE A 173 20.51 -8.49 -5.93
CA PHE A 173 21.63 -7.66 -5.55
C PHE A 173 22.27 -8.18 -4.25
N ILE A 174 23.51 -7.78 -4.01
CA ILE A 174 24.24 -8.03 -2.75
C ILE A 174 24.33 -6.71 -1.99
N LYS A 175 23.74 -6.67 -0.80
CA LYS A 175 23.79 -5.49 0.07
C LYS A 175 25.21 -5.23 0.53
N GLN A 176 25.74 -4.07 0.14
CA GLN A 176 27.01 -3.54 0.64
C GLN A 176 26.72 -2.56 1.77
N PHE A 177 27.25 -2.83 2.95
CA PHE A 177 27.13 -1.93 4.08
C PHE A 177 28.37 -1.03 4.14
N GLN A 178 28.12 0.27 4.05
CA GLN A 178 29.18 1.28 4.26
C GLN A 178 29.33 1.52 5.76
N ASP A 179 30.55 1.48 6.27
CA ASP A 179 30.81 1.63 7.70
C ASP A 179 30.94 3.10 8.12
N GLU A 180 31.35 3.98 7.20
CA GLU A 180 31.63 5.38 7.49
C GLU A 180 30.40 6.28 7.45
N LYS A 181 29.38 5.92 6.65
CA LYS A 181 28.17 6.74 6.48
C LYS A 181 26.92 5.87 6.53
N ILE A 182 26.03 6.18 7.46
CA ILE A 182 24.74 5.50 7.58
C ILE A 182 23.66 6.36 6.92
N LYS A 183 22.91 5.76 6.01
CA LYS A 183 21.84 6.44 5.27
C LYS A 183 20.47 5.98 5.75
N ILE A 184 19.72 6.91 6.31
CA ILE A 184 18.32 6.73 6.69
C ILE A 184 17.46 7.13 5.48
N LEU A 185 16.51 6.29 5.13
CA LEU A 185 15.61 6.50 3.99
C LEU A 185 14.17 6.69 4.46
N PHE A 186 13.53 7.73 3.96
CA PHE A 186 12.09 7.97 4.04
C PHE A 186 11.52 8.16 2.64
N ILE A 187 10.48 7.39 2.29
CA ILE A 187 9.85 7.46 0.97
C ILE A 187 8.33 7.57 1.09
N THR A 188 7.77 8.58 0.44
CA THR A 188 6.35 8.69 0.16
C THR A 188 6.10 9.16 -1.27
N SER A 189 4.85 9.50 -1.60
CA SER A 189 4.51 10.05 -2.90
C SER A 189 5.06 11.47 -3.07
N ALA A 190 5.74 11.76 -4.17
CA ALA A 190 6.21 13.10 -4.50
C ALA A 190 5.12 14.00 -5.11
N ASN A 191 3.93 13.46 -5.42
CA ASN A 191 2.83 14.18 -6.04
C ASN A 191 1.53 14.16 -5.22
N LEU A 192 1.58 13.64 -3.98
CA LEU A 192 0.44 13.60 -3.05
C LEU A 192 0.81 14.31 -1.74
N PRO A 193 0.55 15.61 -1.63
CA PRO A 193 0.95 16.42 -0.45
C PRO A 193 0.47 15.86 0.89
N GLN A 194 -0.74 15.31 0.94
CA GLN A 194 -1.31 14.72 2.16
C GLN A 194 -0.49 13.53 2.68
N ASP A 195 0.18 12.78 1.80
CA ASP A 195 0.95 11.61 2.19
C ASP A 195 2.14 11.97 3.08
N PHE A 196 2.69 13.18 2.96
CA PHE A 196 3.82 13.63 3.78
C PHE A 196 3.51 13.52 5.28
N TYR A 197 2.42 14.15 5.73
CA TYR A 197 2.04 14.11 7.14
C TYR A 197 1.52 12.74 7.57
N MET A 198 0.70 12.11 6.73
CA MET A 198 0.08 10.80 7.02
C MET A 198 1.11 9.67 7.11
N LYS A 199 2.23 9.80 6.45
CA LYS A 199 3.35 8.84 6.50
C LYS A 199 4.44 9.21 7.50
N GLY A 200 4.22 10.28 8.30
CA GLY A 200 5.15 10.70 9.35
C GLY A 200 6.30 11.57 8.87
N GLY A 201 6.17 12.25 7.71
CA GLY A 201 7.25 13.07 7.17
C GLY A 201 7.69 14.20 8.11
N LYS A 202 6.75 14.89 8.79
CA LYS A 202 7.10 15.89 9.81
C LYS A 202 7.95 15.27 10.93
N ASP A 203 7.54 14.09 11.40
CA ASP A 203 8.22 13.39 12.47
C ASP A 203 9.64 12.98 12.07
N VAL A 204 9.82 12.51 10.83
CA VAL A 204 11.13 12.13 10.30
C VAL A 204 12.14 13.28 10.38
N PHE A 205 11.74 14.49 10.00
CA PHE A 205 12.63 15.66 10.10
C PHE A 205 12.96 16.01 11.56
N GLN A 206 11.99 15.96 12.47
CA GLN A 206 12.21 16.23 13.90
C GLN A 206 13.10 15.16 14.56
N ILE A 207 12.90 13.89 14.20
CA ILE A 207 13.76 12.79 14.67
C ILE A 207 15.18 12.98 14.16
N PHE A 208 15.34 13.33 12.88
CA PHE A 208 16.66 13.49 12.28
C PHE A 208 17.39 14.74 12.81
N GLU A 209 16.69 15.81 13.15
CA GLU A 209 17.26 16.99 13.82
C GLU A 209 18.03 16.56 15.08
N LYS A 210 17.40 15.73 15.94
CA LYS A 210 18.06 15.17 17.15
C LYS A 210 19.20 14.19 16.81
N ILE A 211 19.07 13.41 15.75
CA ILE A 211 20.14 12.48 15.32
C ILE A 211 21.36 13.27 14.87
N SER A 212 21.19 14.34 14.09
CA SER A 212 22.28 15.10 13.51
C SER A 212 23.15 15.81 14.54
N GLU A 213 22.65 16.06 15.74
CA GLU A 213 23.40 16.65 16.86
C GLU A 213 24.50 15.71 17.38
N ASN A 214 24.21 14.41 17.42
CA ASN A 214 25.12 13.41 18.04
C ASN A 214 25.79 12.48 17.03
N TYR A 215 25.26 12.40 15.80
CA TYR A 215 25.70 11.46 14.76
C TYR A 215 25.95 12.20 13.42
N PRO A 216 26.97 13.07 13.31
CA PRO A 216 27.22 13.89 12.14
C PRO A 216 27.55 13.11 10.85
N GLN A 217 27.86 11.80 10.97
CA GLN A 217 28.11 10.89 9.86
C GLN A 217 26.82 10.28 9.27
N VAL A 218 25.65 10.51 9.88
CA VAL A 218 24.38 9.97 9.41
C VAL A 218 23.77 10.92 8.39
N GLU A 219 23.24 10.36 7.31
CA GLU A 219 22.55 11.08 6.25
C GLU A 219 21.06 10.70 6.21
N LEU A 220 20.17 11.66 5.98
CA LEU A 220 18.76 11.45 5.71
C LEU A 220 18.45 11.67 4.22
N ILE A 221 17.85 10.68 3.59
CA ILE A 221 17.33 10.77 2.22
C ILE A 221 15.80 10.78 2.30
N VAL A 222 15.18 11.87 1.85
CA VAL A 222 13.74 12.05 1.81
C VAL A 222 13.29 12.09 0.35
N ARG A 223 12.56 11.08 -0.10
CA ARG A 223 11.89 11.10 -1.40
C ARG A 223 10.39 11.24 -1.19
N SER A 224 9.91 12.47 -1.23
CA SER A 224 8.52 12.84 -0.90
C SER A 224 8.23 14.24 -1.41
N TRP A 225 6.95 14.56 -1.66
CA TRP A 225 6.54 15.94 -1.59
C TRP A 225 6.83 16.46 -0.17
N VAL A 226 7.44 17.63 -0.06
CA VAL A 226 7.82 18.24 1.22
C VAL A 226 7.25 19.66 1.29
N PRO A 227 6.59 20.06 2.39
CA PRO A 227 6.08 21.44 2.57
C PRO A 227 7.19 22.50 2.46
N LYS A 228 6.82 23.70 2.01
CA LYS A 228 7.77 24.82 1.82
C LYS A 228 8.47 25.17 3.12
N GLU A 229 7.73 25.26 4.21
CA GLU A 229 8.25 25.59 5.55
C GLU A 229 9.28 24.56 6.06
N ILE A 230 9.10 23.30 5.74
CA ILE A 230 10.05 22.23 6.08
C ILE A 230 11.31 22.34 5.22
N LYS A 231 11.17 22.64 3.93
CA LYS A 231 12.34 22.86 3.04
C LYS A 231 13.16 24.07 3.46
N GLU A 232 12.50 25.17 3.87
CA GLU A 232 13.16 26.38 4.34
C GLU A 232 13.93 26.10 5.65
N LYS A 233 13.33 25.33 6.58
CA LYS A 233 13.99 25.00 7.85
C LYS A 233 15.18 24.05 7.68
N TYR A 234 15.05 23.02 6.85
CA TYR A 234 16.01 21.90 6.81
C TYR A 234 16.83 21.81 5.52
N GLY A 235 16.48 22.56 4.49
CA GLY A 235 17.08 22.44 3.15
C GLY A 235 18.57 22.78 3.08
N ASN A 236 19.09 23.56 4.01
CA ASN A 236 20.51 23.91 4.10
C ASN A 236 21.35 22.89 4.91
N ASN A 237 20.71 21.87 5.51
CA ASN A 237 21.43 20.85 6.22
C ASN A 237 22.11 19.89 5.23
N LYS A 238 23.44 19.89 5.19
CA LYS A 238 24.26 19.06 4.26
C LYS A 238 24.04 17.56 4.39
N ASN A 239 23.50 17.11 5.53
CA ASN A 239 23.21 15.71 5.80
C ASN A 239 21.77 15.32 5.42
N ILE A 240 20.96 16.26 4.88
CA ILE A 240 19.59 15.99 4.43
C ILE A 240 19.51 16.15 2.92
N LYS A 241 19.12 15.09 2.23
CA LYS A 241 18.86 15.09 0.80
C LYS A 241 17.36 14.99 0.52
N ILE A 242 16.75 16.08 0.04
CA ILE A 242 15.33 16.11 -0.33
C ILE A 242 15.19 15.88 -1.83
N ILE A 243 14.33 14.92 -2.23
CA ILE A 243 13.95 14.60 -3.60
C ILE A 243 12.42 14.68 -3.68
N ASP A 244 11.92 15.86 -4.01
CA ASP A 244 10.47 16.16 -4.02
C ASP A 244 9.83 16.02 -5.42
N THR A 245 10.50 15.32 -6.30
CA THR A 245 10.06 15.06 -7.67
C THR A 245 9.93 13.58 -7.96
N ILE A 246 9.18 13.26 -9.00
CA ILE A 246 9.13 11.90 -9.53
C ILE A 246 10.45 11.64 -10.26
N ILE A 247 11.14 10.57 -9.84
CA ILE A 247 12.39 10.12 -10.46
C ILE A 247 12.21 8.76 -11.14
N PRO A 248 13.02 8.45 -12.16
CA PRO A 248 13.02 7.14 -12.80
C PRO A 248 13.28 6.01 -11.79
N TRP A 249 12.65 4.85 -12.04
CA TRP A 249 12.76 3.69 -11.12
C TRP A 249 14.21 3.31 -10.81
N GLY A 250 15.09 3.25 -11.81
CA GLY A 250 16.50 2.90 -11.58
C GLY A 250 17.25 3.85 -10.62
N LYS A 251 16.90 5.15 -10.60
CA LYS A 251 17.43 6.09 -9.61
C LYS A 251 16.87 5.81 -8.22
N LEU A 252 15.57 5.51 -8.12
CA LEU A 252 14.93 5.15 -6.86
C LEU A 252 15.49 3.82 -6.31
N GLU A 253 15.68 2.85 -7.19
CA GLU A 253 16.28 1.56 -6.84
C GLU A 253 17.69 1.71 -6.25
N LYS A 254 18.53 2.57 -6.85
CA LYS A 254 19.87 2.87 -6.30
C LYS A 254 19.79 3.50 -4.91
N ILE A 255 18.79 4.32 -4.64
CA ILE A 255 18.57 4.90 -3.30
C ILE A 255 18.28 3.78 -2.29
N PHE A 256 17.37 2.85 -2.59
CA PHE A 256 17.12 1.69 -1.73
C PHE A 256 18.36 0.84 -1.50
N GLN A 257 19.12 0.54 -2.55
CA GLN A 257 20.34 -0.29 -2.48
C GLN A 257 21.40 0.31 -1.56
N THR A 258 21.54 1.64 -1.56
CA THR A 258 22.57 2.36 -0.82
C THR A 258 22.12 2.85 0.56
N SER A 259 20.86 2.67 0.93
CA SER A 259 20.32 3.05 2.25
C SER A 259 20.52 1.93 3.28
N ASP A 260 20.52 2.25 4.57
CA ASP A 260 20.83 1.32 5.66
C ASP A 260 19.64 1.06 6.59
N ILE A 261 18.77 2.05 6.76
CA ILE A 261 17.59 2.00 7.64
C ILE A 261 16.40 2.64 6.90
N PHE A 262 15.25 2.02 6.97
CA PHE A 262 14.00 2.63 6.49
C PHE A 262 13.21 3.17 7.67
N LEU A 263 13.15 4.50 7.79
CA LEU A 263 12.42 5.19 8.84
C LEU A 263 11.04 5.59 8.31
N PHE A 264 10.01 4.97 8.86
CA PHE A 264 8.64 5.15 8.38
C PHE A 264 7.64 5.24 9.54
N PRO A 265 7.65 6.33 10.33
CA PRO A 265 6.77 6.52 11.48
C PRO A 265 5.35 6.83 11.04
N ALA A 266 4.75 5.92 10.29
CA ALA A 266 3.52 6.13 9.55
C ALA A 266 2.29 6.20 10.46
N HIS A 267 1.40 7.14 10.16
CA HIS A 267 0.12 7.35 10.83
C HIS A 267 -1.06 6.79 10.03
N MET A 268 -0.81 6.02 9.01
CA MET A 268 -1.82 5.37 8.16
C MET A 268 -1.30 4.05 7.61
N THR A 269 -2.13 3.38 6.83
CA THR A 269 -1.74 2.14 6.17
C THR A 269 -0.47 2.30 5.33
N VAL A 270 0.24 1.21 5.25
CA VAL A 270 1.50 1.14 4.55
C VAL A 270 1.29 0.85 3.08
N GLY A 271 1.93 1.64 2.26
CA GLY A 271 2.05 1.35 0.84
C GLY A 271 3.15 0.32 0.54
N LEU A 272 3.30 0.00 -0.73
CA LEU A 272 4.33 -0.90 -1.23
C LEU A 272 5.77 -0.48 -0.88
N ALA A 273 5.98 0.79 -0.53
CA ALA A 273 7.31 1.32 -0.17
C ALA A 273 8.00 0.56 0.97
N MET A 274 7.24 0.07 1.97
CA MET A 274 7.80 -0.75 3.04
C MET A 274 8.24 -2.12 2.52
N LEU A 275 7.43 -2.77 1.68
CA LEU A 275 7.80 -4.05 1.05
C LEU A 275 8.99 -3.87 0.10
N ASP A 276 9.03 -2.76 -0.64
CA ASP A 276 10.22 -2.42 -1.45
C ASP A 276 11.46 -2.28 -0.56
N ALA A 277 11.40 -1.52 0.54
CA ALA A 277 12.51 -1.38 1.48
C ALA A 277 12.97 -2.74 2.04
N MET A 278 12.02 -3.62 2.41
CA MET A 278 12.31 -4.97 2.86
C MET A 278 13.04 -5.80 1.78
N SER A 279 12.67 -5.64 0.50
CA SER A 279 13.32 -6.34 -0.62
C SER A 279 14.79 -5.93 -0.81
N TYR A 280 15.18 -4.74 -0.30
CA TYR A 280 16.55 -4.22 -0.31
C TYR A 280 17.27 -4.39 1.03
N GLU A 281 16.88 -5.35 1.87
CA GLU A 281 17.50 -5.64 3.15
C GLU A 281 17.54 -4.46 4.12
N LEU A 282 16.52 -3.61 4.12
CA LEU A 282 16.44 -2.54 5.10
C LEU A 282 15.69 -3.01 6.35
N PRO A 283 16.23 -2.82 7.56
CA PRO A 283 15.47 -2.87 8.78
C PRO A 283 14.47 -1.71 8.79
N ILE A 284 13.27 -1.95 9.30
CA ILE A 284 12.18 -0.99 9.27
C ILE A 284 11.94 -0.42 10.67
N ILE A 285 11.84 0.91 10.81
CA ILE A 285 11.25 1.54 12.00
C ILE A 285 9.89 2.07 11.59
N THR A 286 8.82 1.62 12.24
CA THR A 286 7.45 2.02 11.94
C THR A 286 6.59 2.04 13.20
N THR A 287 5.31 2.34 13.07
CA THR A 287 4.34 2.35 14.15
C THR A 287 3.48 1.09 14.16
N ASP A 288 2.71 0.87 15.23
CA ASP A 288 1.69 -0.18 15.37
C ASP A 288 0.36 0.17 14.68
N VAL A 289 0.33 1.24 13.86
CA VAL A 289 -0.90 1.66 13.17
C VAL A 289 -1.28 0.67 12.08
N TRP A 290 -2.55 0.28 12.08
CA TRP A 290 -3.16 -0.53 11.03
C TRP A 290 -2.45 -1.88 10.84
N ALA A 291 -2.03 -2.18 9.62
CA ALA A 291 -1.41 -3.45 9.23
C ALA A 291 0.13 -3.42 9.28
N ASN A 292 0.75 -2.44 9.92
CA ASN A 292 2.20 -2.34 9.98
C ASN A 292 2.81 -3.55 10.72
N GLU A 293 2.14 -4.04 11.78
CA GLU A 293 2.55 -5.23 12.52
C GLU A 293 2.42 -6.54 11.73
N GLU A 294 1.63 -6.56 10.65
CA GLU A 294 1.59 -7.71 9.74
C GLU A 294 2.85 -7.79 8.86
N MET A 295 3.53 -6.64 8.63
CA MET A 295 4.73 -6.54 7.79
C MET A 295 6.01 -6.49 8.62
N VAL A 296 5.96 -5.88 9.79
CA VAL A 296 7.12 -5.74 10.68
C VAL A 296 6.89 -6.54 11.95
N ASN A 297 7.71 -7.56 12.16
CA ASN A 297 7.77 -8.29 13.42
C ASN A 297 8.78 -7.58 14.34
N ASN A 298 8.30 -7.01 15.44
CA ASN A 298 9.11 -6.21 16.34
C ASN A 298 10.36 -6.95 16.81
N ASN A 299 11.52 -6.29 16.76
CA ASN A 299 12.86 -6.82 17.08
C ASN A 299 13.33 -8.00 16.20
N ILE A 300 12.61 -8.36 15.12
CA ILE A 300 13.00 -9.43 14.19
C ILE A 300 13.47 -8.86 12.85
N ASN A 301 12.62 -8.11 12.15
CA ASN A 301 12.94 -7.46 10.88
C ASN A 301 12.80 -5.92 10.94
N GLY A 302 12.49 -5.39 12.12
CA GLY A 302 12.38 -3.96 12.37
C GLY A 302 12.03 -3.66 13.81
N ILE A 303 11.72 -2.39 14.09
CA ILE A 303 11.29 -1.90 15.40
C ILE A 303 9.93 -1.22 15.24
N ILE A 304 8.98 -1.59 16.08
CA ILE A 304 7.65 -1.00 16.13
C ILE A 304 7.59 -0.02 17.31
N ILE A 305 7.10 1.17 17.03
CA ILE A 305 6.91 2.25 18.00
C ILE A 305 5.42 2.45 18.24
N ASP A 306 5.01 2.52 19.50
CA ASP A 306 3.61 2.82 19.82
C ASP A 306 3.20 4.14 19.19
N ALA A 307 2.11 4.12 18.48
CA ALA A 307 1.56 5.30 17.82
C ALA A 307 1.04 6.34 18.84
N PRO A 308 1.11 7.63 18.53
CA PRO A 308 0.62 8.68 19.42
C PRO A 308 -0.88 8.55 19.71
N LYS A 309 -1.27 8.33 20.96
CA LYS A 309 -2.67 8.11 21.37
C LYS A 309 -3.61 9.28 21.06
N LYS A 310 -3.09 10.51 20.90
CA LYS A 310 -3.88 11.70 20.60
C LYS A 310 -4.35 11.80 19.14
N ILE A 311 -3.88 10.92 18.27
CA ILE A 311 -4.32 10.86 16.87
C ILE A 311 -5.53 9.93 16.75
N PRO A 312 -6.67 10.40 16.24
CA PRO A 312 -7.87 9.57 16.09
C PRO A 312 -7.76 8.68 14.84
N TYR A 313 -6.98 7.61 14.93
CA TYR A 313 -6.69 6.70 13.81
C TYR A 313 -7.92 5.99 13.25
N TYR A 314 -8.86 5.68 14.10
CA TYR A 314 -10.02 4.88 13.76
C TYR A 314 -11.31 5.54 14.22
N VAL A 315 -12.37 5.25 13.51
CA VAL A 315 -13.74 5.44 13.97
C VAL A 315 -14.29 4.10 14.44
N GLU A 316 -15.58 4.07 14.75
CA GLU A 316 -16.31 2.89 15.19
C GLU A 316 -15.92 1.61 14.40
N ASN A 317 -15.75 0.50 15.13
CA ASN A 317 -15.40 -0.81 14.56
C ASN A 317 -14.11 -0.84 13.70
N PHE A 318 -13.09 -0.13 14.15
CA PHE A 318 -11.76 -0.17 13.54
C PHE A 318 -11.67 0.35 12.09
N ILE A 319 -12.67 1.12 11.63
CA ILE A 319 -12.59 1.76 10.31
C ILE A 319 -11.56 2.89 10.34
N PRO A 320 -10.62 2.94 9.38
CA PRO A 320 -9.64 4.03 9.31
C PRO A 320 -10.29 5.41 9.14
N ASN A 321 -9.80 6.38 9.93
CA ASN A 321 -10.30 7.75 9.98
C ASN A 321 -9.43 8.76 9.20
N TRP A 322 -8.66 8.29 8.23
CA TRP A 322 -7.56 9.04 7.59
C TRP A 322 -7.97 10.30 6.82
N ARG A 323 -9.25 10.52 6.62
CA ARG A 323 -9.76 11.69 5.85
C ARG A 323 -10.55 12.66 6.70
N SER A 324 -10.70 12.42 8.00
CA SER A 324 -11.39 13.36 8.87
C SER A 324 -10.55 14.62 9.11
N LYS A 325 -11.23 15.72 9.38
CA LYS A 325 -10.55 17.00 9.70
C LYS A 325 -9.75 16.87 11.01
N GLU A 326 -10.29 16.16 11.98
CA GLU A 326 -9.69 15.91 13.28
C GLU A 326 -8.40 15.12 13.15
N TYR A 327 -8.40 14.05 12.34
CA TYR A 327 -7.21 13.26 12.06
C TYR A 327 -6.13 14.13 11.37
N VAL A 328 -6.48 14.84 10.31
CA VAL A 328 -5.54 15.69 9.57
C VAL A 328 -4.96 16.81 10.46
N ALA A 329 -5.77 17.41 11.34
CA ALA A 329 -5.33 18.41 12.31
C ALA A 329 -4.36 17.80 13.33
N ALA A 330 -4.69 16.62 13.87
CA ALA A 330 -3.85 15.93 14.85
C ALA A 330 -2.46 15.56 14.32
N LEU A 331 -2.33 15.28 13.01
CA LEU A 331 -1.03 15.02 12.38
C LEU A 331 -0.05 16.21 12.40
N ARG A 332 -0.53 17.42 12.65
CA ARG A 332 0.29 18.64 12.71
C ARG A 332 0.75 18.98 14.12
N LEU A 333 0.18 18.35 15.15
CA LEU A 333 0.54 18.59 16.54
C LEU A 333 1.96 18.11 16.85
N GLU A 334 2.58 18.72 17.87
CA GLU A 334 3.85 18.28 18.42
C GLU A 334 3.66 17.01 19.28
N ARG A 335 4.67 16.12 19.24
CA ARG A 335 4.63 14.84 19.95
C ARG A 335 6.03 14.39 20.42
N PRO A 336 6.61 15.14 21.36
CA PRO A 336 8.02 14.96 21.75
C PRO A 336 8.33 13.56 22.26
N GLU A 337 7.42 12.91 22.99
CA GLU A 337 7.61 11.52 23.46
C GLU A 337 7.72 10.53 22.28
N PHE A 338 6.86 10.68 21.26
CA PHE A 338 6.90 9.85 20.07
C PHE A 338 8.20 10.07 19.27
N ILE A 339 8.65 11.31 19.15
CA ILE A 339 9.92 11.67 18.53
C ILE A 339 11.08 11.01 19.30
N GLN A 340 11.06 11.05 20.65
CA GLN A 340 12.09 10.44 21.47
C GLN A 340 12.16 8.91 21.31
N LYS A 341 11.01 8.21 21.35
CA LYS A 341 10.98 6.76 21.12
C LYS A 341 11.57 6.36 19.76
N ASN A 342 11.25 7.13 18.70
CA ASN A 342 11.81 6.89 17.37
C ASN A 342 13.32 7.20 17.31
N TYR A 343 13.77 8.26 17.99
CA TYR A 343 15.19 8.59 18.13
C TYR A 343 15.93 7.41 18.78
N ASP A 344 15.46 6.90 19.92
CA ASP A 344 16.08 5.79 20.64
C ASP A 344 16.15 4.52 19.77
N ALA A 345 15.11 4.23 19.02
CA ALA A 345 15.09 3.12 18.06
C ALA A 345 16.12 3.29 16.93
N LEU A 346 16.26 4.53 16.42
CA LEU A 346 17.27 4.85 15.41
C LEU A 346 18.68 4.71 15.98
N VAL A 347 18.98 5.27 17.16
CA VAL A 347 20.28 5.16 17.84
C VAL A 347 20.66 3.69 17.98
N ARG A 348 19.74 2.85 18.45
CA ARG A 348 19.98 1.41 18.56
C ARG A 348 20.40 0.77 17.23
N LEU A 349 19.83 1.19 16.10
CA LEU A 349 20.21 0.69 14.79
C LEU A 349 21.46 1.37 14.24
N ILE A 350 21.72 2.63 14.56
CA ILE A 350 22.92 3.36 14.14
C ILE A 350 24.15 2.74 14.80
N GLU A 351 24.11 2.47 16.09
CA GLU A 351 25.25 1.96 16.86
C GLU A 351 25.49 0.46 16.65
N ASN A 352 24.44 -0.31 16.28
CA ASN A 352 24.57 -1.77 16.16
C ASN A 352 24.46 -2.25 14.71
N LYS A 353 25.60 -2.28 14.01
CA LYS A 353 25.72 -2.77 12.63
C LYS A 353 25.24 -4.22 12.47
N ASN A 354 25.54 -5.09 13.43
CA ASN A 354 25.14 -6.50 13.36
C ASN A 354 23.61 -6.64 13.47
N LEU A 355 22.97 -5.83 14.33
CA LEU A 355 21.52 -5.80 14.45
C LEU A 355 20.88 -5.30 13.15
N ARG A 356 21.40 -4.20 12.55
CA ARG A 356 20.91 -3.70 11.24
C ARG A 356 20.93 -4.79 10.18
N ARG A 357 22.10 -5.48 10.05
CA ARG A 357 22.28 -6.57 9.08
C ARG A 357 21.33 -7.74 9.33
N LYS A 358 21.22 -8.17 10.60
CA LYS A 358 20.33 -9.28 10.99
C LYS A 358 18.87 -8.97 10.65
N MET A 359 18.38 -7.78 11.02
CA MET A 359 17.00 -7.35 10.75
C MET A 359 16.77 -7.19 9.25
N GLY A 360 17.67 -6.56 8.50
CA GLY A 360 17.57 -6.41 7.05
C GLY A 360 17.48 -7.75 6.31
N LYS A 361 18.32 -8.73 6.67
CA LYS A 361 18.25 -10.09 6.11
C LYS A 361 16.90 -10.75 6.41
N LYS A 362 16.34 -10.54 7.60
CA LYS A 362 15.01 -11.05 7.95
C LYS A 362 13.91 -10.36 7.15
N SER A 363 13.99 -9.03 6.94
CA SER A 363 13.09 -8.28 6.03
C SER A 363 13.10 -8.90 4.64
N ARG A 364 14.27 -9.07 4.04
CA ARG A 364 14.41 -9.66 2.70
C ARG A 364 13.85 -11.09 2.62
N LYS A 365 14.09 -11.94 3.62
CA LYS A 365 13.55 -13.29 3.67
C LYS A 365 12.01 -13.32 3.60
N MET A 366 11.32 -12.35 4.20
CA MET A 366 9.86 -12.24 4.13
C MET A 366 9.37 -11.94 2.70
N ILE A 367 10.19 -11.28 1.88
CA ILE A 367 9.90 -11.00 0.46
C ILE A 367 10.29 -12.18 -0.44
N GLU A 368 11.41 -12.86 -0.18
CA GLU A 368 11.90 -13.92 -1.06
C GLU A 368 11.10 -15.22 -0.93
N THR A 369 10.80 -15.62 0.30
CA THR A 369 10.18 -16.91 0.61
C THR A 369 9.03 -16.84 1.61
N GLY A 370 8.88 -15.70 2.29
CA GLY A 370 7.89 -15.47 3.34
C GLY A 370 6.53 -15.01 2.79
N PRO A 371 5.68 -14.45 3.66
CA PRO A 371 4.28 -14.13 3.36
C PRO A 371 4.09 -13.08 2.27
N PHE A 372 5.10 -12.24 1.99
CA PHE A 372 5.07 -11.19 0.98
C PHE A 372 5.80 -11.58 -0.31
N SER A 373 6.12 -12.86 -0.48
CA SER A 373 6.71 -13.37 -1.72
C SER A 373 5.65 -13.56 -2.81
N ILE A 374 6.06 -13.30 -4.06
CA ILE A 374 5.22 -13.56 -5.23
C ILE A 374 4.76 -15.02 -5.26
N LYS A 375 5.62 -15.96 -4.86
CA LYS A 375 5.29 -17.38 -4.80
C LYS A 375 4.11 -17.65 -3.87
N GLN A 376 4.15 -17.15 -2.64
CA GLN A 376 3.06 -17.37 -1.66
C GLN A 376 1.76 -16.69 -2.08
N ARG A 377 1.83 -15.46 -2.58
CA ARG A 377 0.67 -14.77 -3.15
C ARG A 377 0.05 -15.60 -4.28
N ASN A 378 0.86 -16.07 -5.21
CA ASN A 378 0.38 -16.77 -6.40
C ASN A 378 -0.18 -18.16 -6.09
N ILE A 379 0.33 -18.86 -5.06
CA ILE A 379 -0.27 -20.11 -4.56
C ILE A 379 -1.71 -19.84 -4.09
N LYS A 380 -1.92 -18.80 -3.28
CA LYS A 380 -3.25 -18.42 -2.82
C LYS A 380 -4.17 -18.00 -3.96
N LEU A 381 -3.69 -17.11 -4.84
CA LEU A 381 -4.48 -16.63 -5.98
C LEU A 381 -4.84 -17.76 -6.94
N LYS A 382 -3.90 -18.68 -7.22
CA LYS A 382 -4.19 -19.86 -8.07
C LYS A 382 -5.34 -20.67 -7.50
N ARG A 383 -5.30 -21.01 -6.22
CA ARG A 383 -6.38 -21.75 -5.55
C ARG A 383 -7.71 -21.00 -5.61
N ILE A 384 -7.68 -19.68 -5.36
CA ILE A 384 -8.88 -18.83 -5.45
C ILE A 384 -9.45 -18.85 -6.86
N PHE A 385 -8.61 -18.70 -7.88
CA PHE A 385 -9.05 -18.67 -9.27
C PHE A 385 -9.58 -20.03 -9.74
N ASP A 386 -8.88 -21.13 -9.40
CA ASP A 386 -9.34 -22.48 -9.73
C ASP A 386 -10.74 -22.73 -9.16
N ASN A 387 -11.01 -22.35 -7.91
CA ASN A 387 -12.33 -22.51 -7.26
C ASN A 387 -13.39 -21.49 -7.78
N SER A 388 -12.97 -20.39 -8.37
CA SER A 388 -13.89 -19.34 -8.85
C SER A 388 -14.37 -19.55 -10.27
N ILE A 389 -13.68 -20.39 -11.04
CA ILE A 389 -14.02 -20.69 -12.43
C ILE A 389 -14.98 -21.89 -12.53
N GLN A 390 -14.97 -22.75 -11.52
CA GLN A 390 -15.95 -23.82 -11.39
C GLN A 390 -17.34 -23.26 -11.08
#